data_1311e9623a05d972e601f904ef8e7fc0
#
_entry.id   1311e9623a05d972e601f904ef8e7fc0
#
_cell.length_a   1.000
_cell.length_b   1.000
_cell.length_c   1.000
_cell.angle_alpha   90.00
_cell.angle_beta   90.00
_cell.angle_gamma   90.00
#
_symmetry.space_group_name_H-M   'P 1'
#
loop_
_entity.id
_entity.type
_entity.pdbx_description
1 polymer ?
#
loop_
_entity_poly.entity_id
_entity_poly.type
_entity_poly.pdbx_seq_one_letter_code
_entity_poly.pdbx_strand_id
1 'polypeptide(L)'
;MHASIIANRTHVRKPGDFHDPVRTVLAVAIEIDDGRDPRLVDYRGLRERGKESDEYFIVEGLTAIERLLRSKYPVRSVLLTPATHARLAAQLGNVTSYVLSEEEMSSVAGVNLHRGAVASASRLPTPSLGEVLPTAKRIVMLEGINDHENLGAIARTARGLGADALVLDPTCADPFYRRSVRVSMGELLHLPIVRCARWAEAFEEVAAAGFEIWALTPSADATDILTLTPPDRWALVVGAEGPGLSSETLARCINVRIPMRNGVDSLNVGHAVAAALAR
;
A
#
# COMPACT_ATOMS: atom_id res chain seq x y z
N MET A 1 -17.74 -32.22 -11.85
CA MET A 1 -17.24 -30.83 -11.78
C MET A 1 -17.84 -30.06 -12.93
N HIS A 2 -18.91 -29.30 -12.68
CA HIS A 2 -19.51 -28.46 -13.71
C HIS A 2 -19.05 -27.01 -13.44
N ALA A 3 -18.30 -26.46 -14.38
CA ALA A 3 -17.97 -25.05 -14.39
C ALA A 3 -19.07 -24.33 -15.19
N SER A 4 -19.95 -23.57 -14.54
CA SER A 4 -20.92 -22.73 -15.22
C SER A 4 -20.25 -21.44 -15.64
N ILE A 5 -20.25 -21.15 -16.93
CA ILE A 5 -19.75 -19.91 -17.50
C ILE A 5 -20.94 -18.94 -17.63
N ILE A 6 -20.95 -17.89 -16.81
CA ILE A 6 -21.95 -16.83 -16.93
C ILE A 6 -21.49 -15.81 -17.98
N ALA A 7 -22.11 -15.85 -19.15
CA ALA A 7 -21.94 -14.84 -20.20
C ALA A 7 -22.98 -13.73 -20.04
N ASN A 8 -22.59 -12.55 -19.59
CA ASN A 8 -23.44 -11.37 -19.57
C ASN A 8 -23.54 -10.77 -20.99
N ARG A 9 -24.72 -10.82 -21.59
CA ARG A 9 -25.02 -10.18 -22.88
C ARG A 9 -25.24 -8.68 -22.68
N THR A 10 -24.36 -7.86 -23.22
CA THR A 10 -24.58 -6.43 -23.35
C THR A 10 -24.89 -6.05 -24.81
N HIS A 11 -25.84 -5.18 -24.97
CA HIS A 11 -26.47 -4.56 -26.11
C HIS A 11 -25.70 -4.52 -27.44
N VAL A 12 -26.40 -4.97 -28.49
CA VAL A 12 -26.03 -4.81 -29.90
C VAL A 12 -26.16 -3.34 -30.30
N ARG A 13 -25.09 -2.71 -30.77
CA ARG A 13 -25.08 -1.43 -31.49
C ARG A 13 -25.21 -1.66 -33.01
N LYS A 14 -25.83 -0.69 -33.68
CA LYS A 14 -26.15 -0.69 -35.11
C LYS A 14 -24.89 -0.63 -35.99
N PRO A 15 -24.93 -1.13 -37.25
CA PRO A 15 -23.75 -1.20 -38.12
C PRO A 15 -23.41 0.18 -38.69
N GLY A 16 -22.14 0.61 -38.54
CA GLY A 16 -21.60 1.84 -39.11
C GLY A 16 -20.25 2.34 -38.65
N ASP A 17 -19.70 1.87 -37.53
CA ASP A 17 -18.39 2.34 -37.05
C ASP A 17 -17.31 1.28 -37.25
N PHE A 18 -16.42 1.52 -38.20
CA PHE A 18 -15.15 0.82 -38.37
C PHE A 18 -14.16 1.32 -37.27
N HIS A 19 -14.25 0.72 -36.09
CA HIS A 19 -13.16 0.71 -35.12
C HIS A 19 -12.92 -0.74 -34.73
N ASP A 20 -11.65 -1.13 -34.73
CA ASP A 20 -11.12 -2.43 -34.32
C ASP A 20 -11.89 -2.99 -33.12
N PRO A 21 -12.41 -4.22 -33.16
CA PRO A 21 -13.08 -4.76 -32.00
C PRO A 21 -12.03 -5.01 -30.93
N VAL A 22 -11.94 -4.11 -29.94
CA VAL A 22 -11.35 -4.45 -28.64
C VAL A 22 -12.06 -5.74 -28.21
N ARG A 23 -11.36 -6.85 -28.36
CA ARG A 23 -11.81 -8.14 -27.85
C ARG A 23 -12.06 -7.94 -26.36
N THR A 24 -13.31 -7.74 -26.00
CA THR A 24 -13.73 -7.78 -24.60
C THR A 24 -13.48 -9.21 -24.13
N VAL A 25 -12.32 -9.43 -23.54
CA VAL A 25 -12.02 -10.69 -22.88
C VAL A 25 -12.89 -10.70 -21.63
N LEU A 26 -13.92 -11.53 -21.65
CA LEU A 26 -14.79 -11.71 -20.50
C LEU A 26 -13.97 -12.35 -19.38
N ALA A 27 -13.95 -11.72 -18.22
CA ALA A 27 -13.37 -12.29 -17.01
C ALA A 27 -13.99 -13.67 -16.77
N VAL A 28 -13.16 -14.69 -16.62
CA VAL A 28 -13.64 -16.04 -16.31
C VAL A 28 -14.02 -16.10 -14.84
N ALA A 29 -15.32 -16.08 -14.56
CA ALA A 29 -15.84 -16.34 -13.22
C ALA A 29 -15.96 -17.85 -13.00
N ILE A 30 -15.38 -18.32 -11.91
CA ILE A 30 -15.47 -19.71 -11.46
C ILE A 30 -16.29 -19.74 -10.19
N GLU A 31 -17.49 -20.30 -10.26
CA GLU A 31 -18.29 -20.56 -9.07
C GLU A 31 -17.66 -21.68 -8.26
N ILE A 32 -17.54 -21.50 -6.98
CA ILE A 32 -16.99 -22.45 -6.03
C ILE A 32 -18.06 -22.84 -5.03
N ASP A 33 -18.39 -24.12 -4.95
CA ASP A 33 -19.42 -24.68 -4.07
C ASP A 33 -18.86 -25.25 -2.76
N ASP A 34 -17.53 -25.38 -2.62
CA ASP A 34 -16.87 -25.92 -1.43
C ASP A 34 -15.70 -25.03 -1.00
N GLY A 35 -15.79 -24.43 0.17
CA GLY A 35 -14.71 -23.65 0.76
C GLY A 35 -13.39 -24.41 0.97
N ARG A 36 -13.38 -25.73 0.83
CA ARG A 36 -12.17 -26.56 0.87
C ARG A 36 -11.48 -26.70 -0.49
N ASP A 37 -12.00 -26.07 -1.54
CA ASP A 37 -11.40 -26.09 -2.87
C ASP A 37 -9.92 -25.64 -2.81
N PRO A 38 -8.95 -26.44 -3.35
CA PRO A 38 -7.53 -26.13 -3.27
C PRO A 38 -7.15 -24.80 -3.94
N ARG A 39 -7.94 -24.31 -4.88
CA ARG A 39 -7.74 -23.00 -5.54
C ARG A 39 -7.85 -21.82 -4.59
N LEU A 40 -8.50 -22.01 -3.43
CA LEU A 40 -8.69 -20.97 -2.41
C LEU A 40 -7.55 -20.90 -1.37
N VAL A 41 -6.43 -21.60 -1.59
CA VAL A 41 -5.33 -21.71 -0.61
C VAL A 41 -4.78 -20.34 -0.17
N ASP A 42 -4.68 -19.38 -1.07
CA ASP A 42 -4.17 -18.03 -0.77
C ASP A 42 -5.10 -17.25 0.20
N TYR A 43 -6.37 -17.61 0.28
CA TYR A 43 -7.39 -16.91 1.05
C TYR A 43 -7.69 -17.56 2.41
N ARG A 44 -7.11 -18.73 2.70
CA ARG A 44 -7.42 -19.46 3.94
C ARG A 44 -6.70 -18.90 5.15
N GLY A 45 -7.39 -18.86 6.29
CA GLY A 45 -6.79 -18.56 7.58
C GLY A 45 -6.14 -17.19 7.67
N LEU A 46 -6.72 -16.17 7.06
CA LEU A 46 -6.18 -14.81 7.05
C LEU A 46 -6.05 -14.20 8.45
N ARG A 47 -6.79 -14.73 9.45
CA ARG A 47 -6.71 -14.30 10.84
C ARG A 47 -5.41 -14.72 11.52
N GLU A 48 -4.95 -15.92 11.22
CA GLU A 48 -3.84 -16.58 11.93
C GLU A 48 -2.47 -16.25 11.32
N ARG A 49 -2.45 -15.65 10.13
CA ARG A 49 -1.22 -15.27 9.45
C ARG A 49 -0.64 -14.02 10.09
N GLY A 50 0.21 -14.20 11.09
CA GLY A 50 1.00 -13.10 11.68
C GLY A 50 2.04 -12.54 10.69
N LYS A 51 2.49 -13.36 9.73
CA LYS A 51 3.36 -13.00 8.62
C LYS A 51 2.72 -13.53 7.34
N GLU A 52 2.54 -12.67 6.34
CA GLU A 52 2.09 -13.08 5.02
C GLU A 52 3.21 -13.82 4.28
N SER A 53 2.83 -14.54 3.22
CA SER A 53 3.78 -15.27 2.38
C SER A 53 4.84 -14.34 1.80
N ASP A 54 6.07 -14.83 1.62
CA ASP A 54 7.13 -14.10 0.91
C ASP A 54 6.85 -14.04 -0.61
N GLU A 55 5.91 -14.86 -1.10
CA GLU A 55 5.56 -14.96 -2.52
C GLU A 55 4.40 -14.05 -2.93
N TYR A 56 3.44 -13.85 -2.04
CA TYR A 56 2.23 -13.08 -2.34
C TYR A 56 1.72 -12.29 -1.14
N PHE A 57 0.79 -11.39 -1.40
CA PHE A 57 0.09 -10.61 -0.38
C PHE A 57 -1.39 -10.50 -0.68
N ILE A 58 -2.16 -10.19 0.36
CA ILE A 58 -3.63 -10.11 0.29
C ILE A 58 -4.09 -8.66 0.27
N VAL A 59 -5.00 -8.36 -0.64
CA VAL A 59 -5.66 -7.05 -0.77
C VAL A 59 -7.14 -7.20 -0.47
N GLU A 60 -7.65 -6.47 0.51
CA GLU A 60 -9.03 -6.52 0.97
C GLU A 60 -9.79 -5.24 0.61
N GLY A 61 -10.97 -5.41 0.05
CA GLY A 61 -11.91 -4.33 -0.26
C GLY A 61 -11.83 -3.79 -1.68
N LEU A 62 -13.01 -3.41 -2.22
CA LEU A 62 -13.17 -3.03 -3.62
C LEU A 62 -12.21 -1.94 -4.10
N THR A 63 -12.13 -0.82 -3.37
CA THR A 63 -11.26 0.30 -3.77
C THR A 63 -9.78 -0.09 -3.80
N ALA A 64 -9.32 -0.92 -2.85
CA ALA A 64 -7.94 -1.38 -2.85
C ALA A 64 -7.67 -2.35 -4.02
N ILE A 65 -8.65 -3.22 -4.35
CA ILE A 65 -8.56 -4.13 -5.51
C ILE A 65 -8.58 -3.35 -6.83
N GLU A 66 -9.42 -2.34 -6.98
CA GLU A 66 -9.41 -1.45 -8.17
C GLU A 66 -8.04 -0.79 -8.37
N ARG A 67 -7.37 -0.40 -7.29
CA ARG A 67 -6.01 0.14 -7.32
C ARG A 67 -4.97 -0.93 -7.62
N LEU A 68 -5.11 -2.13 -7.04
CA LEU A 68 -4.27 -3.27 -7.36
C LEU A 68 -4.31 -3.59 -8.86
N LEU A 69 -5.50 -3.64 -9.47
CA LEU A 69 -5.67 -3.92 -10.90
C LEU A 69 -4.98 -2.89 -11.81
N ARG A 70 -4.71 -1.68 -11.30
CA ARG A 70 -3.97 -0.61 -12.00
C ARG A 70 -2.51 -0.51 -11.59
N SER A 71 -2.06 -1.34 -10.65
CA SER A 71 -0.70 -1.34 -10.15
C SER A 71 0.22 -2.25 -11.00
N LYS A 72 1.51 -2.23 -10.67
CA LYS A 72 2.50 -3.13 -11.28
C LYS A 72 2.45 -4.57 -10.77
N TYR A 73 1.73 -4.84 -9.67
CA TYR A 73 1.73 -6.15 -9.02
C TYR A 73 0.83 -7.14 -9.77
N PRO A 74 1.37 -8.30 -10.20
CA PRO A 74 0.57 -9.32 -10.87
C PRO A 74 -0.51 -9.88 -9.95
N VAL A 75 -1.77 -9.78 -10.38
CA VAL A 75 -2.90 -10.35 -9.65
C VAL A 75 -2.96 -11.84 -9.94
N ARG A 76 -2.88 -12.67 -8.90
CA ARG A 76 -2.95 -14.14 -8.99
C ARG A 76 -4.39 -14.61 -9.18
N SER A 77 -5.29 -14.05 -8.37
CA SER A 77 -6.73 -14.29 -8.44
C SER A 77 -7.48 -13.27 -7.58
N VAL A 78 -8.80 -13.23 -7.74
CA VAL A 78 -9.72 -12.50 -6.86
C VAL A 78 -10.78 -13.44 -6.32
N LEU A 79 -11.21 -13.24 -5.08
CA LEU A 79 -12.31 -13.94 -4.42
C LEU A 79 -13.40 -12.92 -4.13
N LEU A 80 -14.58 -13.11 -4.68
CA LEU A 80 -15.64 -12.11 -4.75
C LEU A 80 -17.01 -12.72 -4.41
N THR A 81 -17.90 -11.91 -3.85
CA THR A 81 -19.34 -12.24 -3.89
C THR A 81 -19.90 -11.98 -5.28
N PRO A 82 -21.09 -12.53 -5.64
CA PRO A 82 -21.75 -12.23 -6.91
C PRO A 82 -21.94 -10.72 -7.15
N ALA A 83 -22.30 -9.97 -6.11
CA ALA A 83 -22.51 -8.52 -6.19
C ALA A 83 -21.21 -7.76 -6.48
N THR A 84 -20.09 -8.12 -5.81
CA THR A 84 -18.79 -7.47 -6.03
C THR A 84 -18.17 -7.89 -7.35
N HIS A 85 -18.38 -9.13 -7.79
CA HIS A 85 -17.97 -9.59 -9.11
C HIS A 85 -18.64 -8.75 -10.21
N ALA A 86 -19.97 -8.55 -10.14
CA ALA A 86 -20.69 -7.72 -11.11
C ALA A 86 -20.15 -6.29 -11.20
N ARG A 87 -19.69 -5.72 -10.07
CA ARG A 87 -19.08 -4.37 -10.02
C ARG A 87 -17.70 -4.30 -10.64
N LEU A 88 -16.89 -5.33 -10.48
CA LEU A 88 -15.51 -5.37 -10.97
C LEU A 88 -15.35 -5.98 -12.35
N ALA A 89 -16.37 -6.66 -12.88
CA ALA A 89 -16.28 -7.48 -14.08
C ALA A 89 -15.59 -6.79 -15.27
N ALA A 90 -15.89 -5.50 -15.50
CA ALA A 90 -15.27 -4.74 -16.59
C ALA A 90 -13.78 -4.42 -16.38
N GLN A 91 -13.29 -4.52 -15.14
CA GLN A 91 -11.90 -4.18 -14.77
C GLN A 91 -11.02 -5.44 -14.61
N LEU A 92 -11.64 -6.60 -14.41
CA LEU A 92 -10.91 -7.86 -14.15
C LEU A 92 -10.13 -8.38 -15.36
N GLY A 93 -10.57 -8.09 -16.58
CA GLY A 93 -9.89 -8.59 -17.79
C GLY A 93 -9.72 -10.11 -17.77
N ASN A 94 -8.47 -10.57 -17.79
CA ASN A 94 -8.08 -11.99 -17.75
C ASN A 94 -7.82 -12.51 -16.33
N VAL A 95 -8.07 -11.72 -15.29
CA VAL A 95 -7.82 -12.15 -13.90
C VAL A 95 -8.79 -13.26 -13.52
N THR A 96 -8.27 -14.38 -13.02
CA THR A 96 -9.09 -15.46 -12.49
C THR A 96 -9.90 -14.98 -11.31
N SER A 97 -11.22 -15.11 -11.37
CA SER A 97 -12.12 -14.75 -10.28
C SER A 97 -12.88 -15.97 -9.76
N TYR A 98 -12.86 -16.15 -8.45
CA TYR A 98 -13.64 -17.13 -7.72
C TYR A 98 -14.85 -16.41 -7.10
N VAL A 99 -16.03 -17.03 -7.23
CA VAL A 99 -17.27 -16.43 -6.73
C VAL A 99 -17.88 -17.36 -5.68
N LEU A 100 -18.05 -16.84 -4.46
CA LEU A 100 -18.68 -17.51 -3.34
C LEU A 100 -19.70 -16.59 -2.68
N SER A 101 -20.56 -17.18 -1.82
CA SER A 101 -21.39 -16.41 -0.92
C SER A 101 -20.53 -15.67 0.13
N GLU A 102 -21.07 -14.63 0.76
CA GLU A 102 -20.36 -13.87 1.79
C GLU A 102 -20.05 -14.73 3.01
N GLU A 103 -20.95 -15.65 3.36
CA GLU A 103 -20.79 -16.62 4.47
C GLU A 103 -19.63 -17.57 4.20
N GLU A 104 -19.57 -18.16 3.00
CA GLU A 104 -18.49 -19.05 2.60
C GLU A 104 -17.15 -18.33 2.50
N MET A 105 -17.11 -17.14 1.95
CA MET A 105 -15.89 -16.32 1.92
C MET A 105 -15.34 -16.07 3.33
N SER A 106 -16.21 -15.72 4.28
CA SER A 106 -15.84 -15.47 5.68
C SER A 106 -15.35 -16.74 6.35
N SER A 107 -15.98 -17.88 6.06
CA SER A 107 -15.55 -19.20 6.53
C SER A 107 -14.16 -19.58 6.01
N VAL A 108 -13.89 -19.39 4.73
CA VAL A 108 -12.58 -19.64 4.10
C VAL A 108 -11.50 -18.74 4.70
N ALA A 109 -11.79 -17.46 4.84
CA ALA A 109 -10.83 -16.47 5.32
C ALA A 109 -10.56 -16.58 6.84
N GLY A 110 -11.48 -17.17 7.62
CA GLY A 110 -11.42 -17.21 9.08
C GLY A 110 -11.57 -15.82 9.71
N VAL A 111 -12.03 -14.82 8.94
CA VAL A 111 -12.32 -13.45 9.37
C VAL A 111 -13.58 -12.97 8.68
N ASN A 112 -14.29 -12.05 9.33
CA ASN A 112 -15.44 -11.42 8.70
C ASN A 112 -14.97 -10.44 7.59
N LEU A 113 -15.28 -10.79 6.35
CA LEU A 113 -14.95 -10.00 5.16
C LEU A 113 -16.13 -9.07 4.81
N HIS A 114 -16.29 -7.99 5.56
CA HIS A 114 -17.41 -7.05 5.48
C HIS A 114 -17.70 -6.44 4.11
N ARG A 115 -16.87 -6.68 3.09
CA ARG A 115 -17.02 -6.04 1.76
C ARG A 115 -17.01 -7.02 0.61
N GLY A 116 -17.03 -8.32 0.89
CA GLY A 116 -17.19 -9.37 -0.12
C GLY A 116 -16.18 -9.34 -1.28
N ALA A 117 -14.98 -8.84 -1.06
CA ALA A 117 -13.94 -8.74 -2.07
C ALA A 117 -12.54 -8.85 -1.48
N VAL A 118 -11.78 -9.84 -1.94
CA VAL A 118 -10.38 -10.08 -1.58
C VAL A 118 -9.60 -10.49 -2.82
N ALA A 119 -8.35 -10.05 -2.95
CA ALA A 119 -7.45 -10.44 -4.02
C ALA A 119 -6.15 -10.99 -3.44
N SER A 120 -5.53 -11.91 -4.18
CA SER A 120 -4.15 -12.36 -3.99
C SER A 120 -3.29 -11.79 -5.12
N ALA A 121 -2.14 -11.21 -4.78
CA ALA A 121 -1.21 -10.64 -5.74
C ALA A 121 0.22 -11.06 -5.43
N SER A 122 1.03 -11.30 -6.47
CA SER A 122 2.42 -11.69 -6.33
C SER A 122 3.25 -10.53 -5.79
N ARG A 123 4.16 -10.82 -4.85
CA ARG A 123 5.19 -9.87 -4.44
C ARG A 123 6.19 -9.67 -5.58
N LEU A 124 6.67 -8.46 -5.69
CA LEU A 124 7.78 -8.11 -6.56
C LEU A 124 8.99 -7.73 -5.71
N PRO A 125 10.21 -7.90 -6.21
CA PRO A 125 11.40 -7.37 -5.57
C PRO A 125 11.23 -5.88 -5.26
N THR A 126 11.66 -5.46 -4.07
CA THR A 126 11.68 -4.03 -3.70
C THR A 126 12.80 -3.33 -4.44
N PRO A 127 12.59 -2.10 -4.93
CA PRO A 127 13.65 -1.33 -5.54
C PRO A 127 14.76 -0.97 -4.53
N SER A 128 15.96 -0.75 -5.01
CA SER A 128 17.07 -0.18 -4.25
C SER A 128 16.96 1.36 -4.19
N LEU A 129 17.71 1.98 -3.27
CA LEU A 129 17.87 3.44 -3.24
C LEU A 129 18.45 3.96 -4.56
N GLY A 130 19.46 3.28 -5.10
CA GLY A 130 20.09 3.65 -6.37
C GLY A 130 19.14 3.68 -7.56
N GLU A 131 18.05 2.90 -7.55
CA GLU A 131 17.01 2.93 -8.59
C GLU A 131 16.00 4.05 -8.37
N VAL A 132 15.75 4.46 -7.13
CA VAL A 132 14.70 5.42 -6.78
C VAL A 132 15.23 6.86 -6.74
N LEU A 133 16.38 7.08 -6.09
CA LEU A 133 16.91 8.42 -5.82
C LEU A 133 17.17 9.26 -7.10
N PRO A 134 17.62 8.74 -8.24
CA PRO A 134 17.90 9.58 -9.41
C PRO A 134 16.72 10.42 -9.89
N THR A 135 15.50 9.95 -9.72
CA THR A 135 14.28 10.62 -10.19
C THR A 135 13.46 11.24 -9.07
N ALA A 136 13.69 10.83 -7.83
CA ALA A 136 12.95 11.32 -6.66
C ALA A 136 13.38 12.74 -6.27
N LYS A 137 12.41 13.53 -5.82
CA LYS A 137 12.61 14.86 -5.23
C LYS A 137 12.18 14.90 -3.76
N ARG A 138 11.17 14.15 -3.42
CA ARG A 138 10.60 14.11 -2.06
C ARG A 138 10.44 12.66 -1.61
N ILE A 139 11.10 12.29 -0.54
CA ILE A 139 10.98 10.93 0.02
C ILE A 139 10.61 11.00 1.50
N VAL A 140 9.98 9.93 1.99
CA VAL A 140 9.68 9.76 3.42
C VAL A 140 10.45 8.54 3.91
N MET A 141 11.27 8.74 4.94
CA MET A 141 12.09 7.72 5.58
C MET A 141 11.45 7.33 6.91
N LEU A 142 11.29 6.04 7.16
CA LEU A 142 10.58 5.51 8.33
C LEU A 142 11.52 4.69 9.19
N GLU A 143 11.67 5.10 10.47
CA GLU A 143 12.48 4.39 11.45
C GLU A 143 11.60 3.73 12.50
N GLY A 144 11.59 2.40 12.54
CA GLY A 144 10.88 1.62 13.56
C GLY A 144 9.37 1.67 13.50
N ILE A 145 8.77 2.07 12.39
CA ILE A 145 7.30 2.08 12.22
C ILE A 145 6.80 0.64 12.13
N ASN A 146 6.48 0.04 13.27
CA ASN A 146 6.06 -1.35 13.41
C ASN A 146 4.54 -1.54 13.48
N ASP A 147 3.76 -0.47 13.61
CA ASP A 147 2.31 -0.50 13.51
C ASP A 147 1.85 -0.42 12.05
N HIS A 148 1.08 -1.42 11.62
CA HIS A 148 0.60 -1.53 10.24
C HIS A 148 -0.42 -0.45 9.85
N GLU A 149 -1.17 0.10 10.82
CA GLU A 149 -2.13 1.17 10.54
C GLU A 149 -1.39 2.49 10.29
N ASN A 150 -0.38 2.78 11.13
CA ASN A 150 0.47 3.94 10.94
C ASN A 150 1.22 3.85 9.59
N LEU A 151 1.81 2.70 9.28
CA LEU A 151 2.49 2.50 8.00
C LEU A 151 1.55 2.71 6.81
N GLY A 152 0.34 2.14 6.86
CA GLY A 152 -0.67 2.33 5.82
C GLY A 152 -1.15 3.78 5.69
N ALA A 153 -1.35 4.48 6.81
CA ALA A 153 -1.74 5.88 6.83
C ALA A 153 -0.64 6.79 6.27
N ILE A 154 0.62 6.55 6.68
CA ILE A 154 1.78 7.28 6.16
C ILE A 154 1.91 7.07 4.64
N ALA A 155 1.83 5.84 4.16
CA ALA A 155 1.95 5.53 2.74
C ALA A 155 0.89 6.25 1.89
N ARG A 156 -0.36 6.25 2.35
CA ARG A 156 -1.46 6.97 1.70
C ARG A 156 -1.22 8.49 1.69
N THR A 157 -0.81 9.03 2.81
CA THR A 157 -0.52 10.45 2.99
C THR A 157 0.66 10.89 2.12
N ALA A 158 1.76 10.16 2.19
CA ALA A 158 2.97 10.42 1.41
C ALA A 158 2.68 10.47 -0.09
N ARG A 159 1.98 9.44 -0.60
CA ARG A 159 1.57 9.43 -2.01
C ARG A 159 0.64 10.59 -2.36
N GLY A 160 -0.38 10.84 -1.53
CA GLY A 160 -1.37 11.90 -1.77
C GLY A 160 -0.78 13.31 -1.75
N LEU A 161 0.33 13.50 -1.03
CA LEU A 161 1.03 14.78 -0.90
C LEU A 161 2.34 14.83 -1.72
N GLY A 162 2.50 13.93 -2.69
CA GLY A 162 3.54 14.02 -3.70
C GLY A 162 4.92 13.54 -3.25
N ALA A 163 5.00 12.60 -2.29
CA ALA A 163 6.24 11.89 -2.07
C ALA A 163 6.46 10.86 -3.20
N ASP A 164 7.69 10.73 -3.62
CA ASP A 164 8.12 9.85 -4.72
C ASP A 164 8.43 8.43 -4.24
N ALA A 165 8.78 8.26 -2.95
CA ALA A 165 9.07 6.95 -2.36
C ALA A 165 8.94 6.94 -0.84
N LEU A 166 8.79 5.71 -0.30
CA LEU A 166 9.04 5.38 1.11
C LEU A 166 10.36 4.61 1.24
N VAL A 167 11.13 4.95 2.25
CA VAL A 167 12.36 4.25 2.62
C VAL A 167 12.19 3.73 4.04
N LEU A 168 12.21 2.42 4.22
CA LEU A 168 11.94 1.75 5.48
C LEU A 168 13.23 1.18 6.08
N ASP A 169 13.41 1.38 7.36
CA ASP A 169 14.46 0.68 8.12
C ASP A 169 14.15 -0.83 8.23
N PRO A 170 15.10 -1.66 8.68
CA PRO A 170 14.89 -3.10 8.79
C PRO A 170 13.79 -3.50 9.78
N THR A 171 13.48 -2.65 10.77
CA THR A 171 12.56 -2.94 11.88
C THR A 171 11.13 -2.50 11.61
N CYS A 172 10.89 -1.77 10.53
CA CYS A 172 9.55 -1.38 10.09
C CYS A 172 8.68 -2.60 9.75
N ALA A 173 7.39 -2.47 10.00
CA ALA A 173 6.38 -3.45 9.62
C ALA A 173 6.43 -3.76 8.11
N ASP A 174 5.84 -4.90 7.72
CA ASP A 174 5.70 -5.25 6.31
C ASP A 174 4.66 -4.33 5.64
N PRO A 175 5.06 -3.54 4.64
CA PRO A 175 4.12 -2.66 3.94
C PRO A 175 3.03 -3.43 3.18
N PHE A 176 3.30 -4.67 2.75
CA PHE A 176 2.33 -5.51 2.05
C PHE A 176 1.48 -6.37 2.98
N TYR A 177 1.62 -6.20 4.30
CA TYR A 177 0.68 -6.82 5.22
C TYR A 177 -0.74 -6.31 4.94
N ARG A 178 -1.73 -7.21 4.97
CA ARG A 178 -3.12 -6.93 4.61
C ARG A 178 -3.68 -5.65 5.25
N ARG A 179 -3.33 -5.39 6.52
CA ARG A 179 -3.81 -4.21 7.25
C ARG A 179 -3.22 -2.91 6.70
N SER A 180 -1.91 -2.88 6.38
CA SER A 180 -1.26 -1.71 5.77
C SER A 180 -1.85 -1.39 4.40
N VAL A 181 -2.05 -2.41 3.56
CA VAL A 181 -2.67 -2.25 2.25
C VAL A 181 -4.10 -1.73 2.37
N ARG A 182 -4.88 -2.25 3.33
CA ARG A 182 -6.26 -1.84 3.58
C ARG A 182 -6.35 -0.39 4.06
N VAL A 183 -5.54 0.00 5.06
CA VAL A 183 -5.53 1.36 5.63
C VAL A 183 -5.09 2.38 4.58
N SER A 184 -4.08 2.05 3.77
CA SER A 184 -3.68 2.88 2.64
C SER A 184 -4.74 2.92 1.53
N MET A 185 -5.81 2.11 1.63
CA MET A 185 -6.80 1.90 0.57
C MET A 185 -6.15 1.45 -0.76
N GLY A 186 -5.00 0.77 -0.70
CA GLY A 186 -4.23 0.35 -1.87
C GLY A 186 -3.32 1.43 -2.49
N GLU A 187 -3.27 2.66 -1.97
CA GLU A 187 -2.35 3.69 -2.49
C GLU A 187 -0.87 3.30 -2.35
N LEU A 188 -0.55 2.54 -1.32
CA LEU A 188 0.77 1.96 -1.08
C LEU A 188 1.29 1.18 -2.30
N LEU A 189 0.42 0.53 -3.08
CA LEU A 189 0.77 -0.28 -4.25
C LEU A 189 1.32 0.55 -5.43
N HIS A 190 1.16 1.87 -5.37
CA HIS A 190 1.60 2.79 -6.41
C HIS A 190 2.79 3.66 -5.98
N LEU A 191 3.33 3.43 -4.80
CA LEU A 191 4.48 4.16 -4.28
C LEU A 191 5.70 3.23 -4.25
N PRO A 192 6.85 3.60 -4.81
CA PRO A 192 8.10 2.88 -4.62
C PRO A 192 8.42 2.74 -3.14
N ILE A 193 8.68 1.51 -2.69
CA ILE A 193 9.02 1.21 -1.30
C ILE A 193 10.37 0.52 -1.29
N VAL A 194 11.35 1.17 -0.68
CA VAL A 194 12.69 0.65 -0.45
C VAL A 194 12.77 0.12 0.97
N ARG A 195 13.25 -1.09 1.17
CA ARG A 195 13.58 -1.62 2.49
C ARG A 195 15.10 -1.70 2.62
N CYS A 196 15.67 -0.90 3.50
CA CYS A 196 17.11 -0.86 3.72
C CYS A 196 17.57 -2.03 4.58
N ALA A 197 18.70 -2.63 4.23
CA ALA A 197 19.34 -3.63 5.08
C ALA A 197 20.09 -2.98 6.24
N ARG A 198 20.71 -1.82 5.99
CA ARG A 198 21.51 -1.02 6.95
C ARG A 198 21.05 0.43 6.92
N TRP A 199 20.47 0.86 8.05
CA TRP A 199 19.84 2.18 8.14
C TRP A 199 20.83 3.34 8.01
N ALA A 200 22.00 3.22 8.64
CA ALA A 200 23.04 4.25 8.57
C ALA A 200 23.52 4.51 7.14
N GLU A 201 23.66 3.46 6.31
CA GLU A 201 24.08 3.61 4.91
C GLU A 201 23.01 4.29 4.05
N ALA A 202 21.73 4.09 4.38
CA ALA A 202 20.65 4.76 3.67
C ALA A 202 20.75 6.30 3.79
N PHE A 203 21.18 6.83 4.94
CA PHE A 203 21.43 8.27 5.10
C PHE A 203 22.58 8.76 4.22
N GLU A 204 23.65 7.98 4.13
CA GLU A 204 24.81 8.33 3.31
C GLU A 204 24.43 8.36 1.82
N GLU A 205 23.69 7.36 1.34
CA GLU A 205 23.22 7.32 -0.04
C GLU A 205 22.26 8.47 -0.36
N VAL A 206 21.29 8.76 0.54
CA VAL A 206 20.31 9.84 0.37
C VAL A 206 21.01 11.20 0.38
N ALA A 207 21.94 11.43 1.32
CA ALA A 207 22.71 12.68 1.37
C ALA A 207 23.63 12.85 0.14
N ALA A 208 24.31 11.78 -0.29
CA ALA A 208 25.16 11.79 -1.48
C ALA A 208 24.36 12.06 -2.76
N ALA A 209 23.06 11.67 -2.79
CA ALA A 209 22.16 11.99 -3.88
C ALA A 209 21.64 13.44 -3.84
N GLY A 210 22.10 14.29 -2.91
CA GLY A 210 21.77 15.70 -2.81
C GLY A 210 20.43 16.01 -2.13
N PHE A 211 19.92 15.12 -1.29
CA PHE A 211 18.75 15.41 -0.45
C PHE A 211 19.16 16.11 0.83
N GLU A 212 18.42 17.13 1.21
CA GLU A 212 18.43 17.64 2.58
C GLU A 212 17.52 16.77 3.44
N ILE A 213 17.99 16.33 4.60
CA ILE A 213 17.26 15.35 5.42
C ILE A 213 16.74 16.04 6.69
N TRP A 214 15.41 16.05 6.83
CA TRP A 214 14.70 16.64 7.96
C TRP A 214 14.15 15.55 8.87
N ALA A 215 14.58 15.54 10.13
CA ALA A 215 14.10 14.63 11.17
C ALA A 215 12.98 15.28 11.97
N LEU A 216 11.77 14.72 11.86
CA LEU A 216 10.61 15.22 12.59
C LEU A 216 10.63 14.73 14.03
N THR A 217 10.76 15.65 14.97
CA THR A 217 10.82 15.39 16.41
C THR A 217 10.00 16.42 17.19
N PRO A 218 9.38 16.05 18.33
CA PRO A 218 8.69 17.01 19.18
C PRO A 218 9.65 17.85 20.06
N SER A 219 10.96 17.65 19.98
CA SER A 219 11.95 18.37 20.82
C SER A 219 11.78 19.90 20.72
N ALA A 220 11.84 20.57 21.86
CA ALA A 220 11.75 22.03 21.92
C ALA A 220 12.90 22.74 21.20
N ASP A 221 14.06 22.11 21.13
CA ASP A 221 15.27 22.64 20.48
C ASP A 221 15.26 22.48 18.96
N ALA A 222 14.30 21.72 18.43
CA ALA A 222 14.16 21.54 17.00
C ALA A 222 13.60 22.80 16.33
N THR A 223 14.03 23.05 15.09
CA THR A 223 13.58 24.20 14.28
C THR A 223 12.10 24.06 13.96
N ASP A 224 11.35 25.15 14.10
CA ASP A 224 9.95 25.19 13.66
C ASP A 224 9.87 24.95 12.15
N ILE A 225 9.24 23.83 11.78
CA ILE A 225 9.13 23.44 10.37
C ILE A 225 8.46 24.51 9.52
N LEU A 226 7.59 25.35 10.08
CA LEU A 226 6.89 26.42 9.36
C LEU A 226 7.80 27.58 8.95
N THR A 227 8.99 27.70 9.55
CA THR A 227 9.98 28.74 9.22
C THR A 227 10.93 28.34 8.10
N LEU A 228 10.94 27.06 7.74
CA LEU A 228 11.83 26.53 6.69
C LEU A 228 11.11 26.51 5.34
N THR A 229 11.87 26.63 4.27
CA THR A 229 11.38 26.37 2.90
C THR A 229 11.98 25.04 2.43
N PRO A 230 11.14 24.08 2.03
CA PRO A 230 11.66 22.80 1.53
C PRO A 230 12.54 23.02 0.29
N PRO A 231 13.74 22.43 0.23
CA PRO A 231 14.56 22.49 -0.99
C PRO A 231 13.95 21.61 -2.09
N ASP A 232 14.53 21.69 -3.30
CA ASP A 232 14.07 20.90 -4.45
C ASP A 232 14.12 19.39 -4.19
N ARG A 233 15.09 18.96 -3.39
CA ARG A 233 15.26 17.54 -3.01
C ARG A 233 15.38 17.44 -1.49
N TRP A 234 14.44 16.77 -0.87
CA TRP A 234 14.46 16.59 0.58
C TRP A 234 13.81 15.28 1.02
N ALA A 235 14.24 14.82 2.17
CA ALA A 235 13.73 13.62 2.82
C ALA A 235 13.14 13.99 4.18
N LEU A 236 11.93 13.53 4.49
CA LEU A 236 11.33 13.61 5.81
C LEU A 236 11.57 12.29 6.54
N VAL A 237 12.25 12.33 7.69
CA VAL A 237 12.45 11.16 8.54
C VAL A 237 11.49 11.21 9.72
N VAL A 238 10.77 10.12 9.97
CA VAL A 238 9.84 9.97 11.09
C VAL A 238 10.09 8.66 11.83
N GLY A 239 9.95 8.70 13.15
CA GLY A 239 10.17 7.57 14.04
C GLY A 239 8.90 6.93 14.56
N ALA A 240 9.06 5.79 15.23
CA ALA A 240 8.00 5.05 15.89
C ALA A 240 7.30 5.87 16.98
N GLU A 241 6.04 5.55 17.24
CA GLU A 241 5.32 6.07 18.41
C GLU A 241 5.99 5.58 19.71
N GLY A 242 6.13 6.49 20.66
CA GLY A 242 6.79 6.27 21.95
C GLY A 242 8.28 6.61 21.89
N PRO A 243 9.16 5.75 21.37
CA PRO A 243 10.60 6.03 21.37
C PRO A 243 11.02 7.17 20.43
N GLY A 244 10.25 7.43 19.37
CA GLY A 244 10.59 8.43 18.35
C GLY A 244 11.77 8.00 17.47
N LEU A 245 12.57 8.98 17.04
CA LEU A 245 13.80 8.76 16.27
C LEU A 245 14.98 8.48 17.20
N SER A 246 15.91 7.63 16.77
CA SER A 246 17.14 7.38 17.50
C SER A 246 18.03 8.63 17.56
N SER A 247 18.88 8.71 18.59
CA SER A 247 19.88 9.79 18.71
C SER A 247 20.85 9.81 17.53
N GLU A 248 21.16 8.65 16.97
CA GLU A 248 22.02 8.53 15.79
C GLU A 248 21.37 9.18 14.56
N THR A 249 20.09 8.93 14.33
CA THR A 249 19.31 9.55 13.26
C THR A 249 19.21 11.07 13.44
N LEU A 250 18.87 11.52 14.66
CA LEU A 250 18.76 12.95 14.96
C LEU A 250 20.10 13.71 14.76
N ALA A 251 21.22 13.07 15.04
CA ALA A 251 22.55 13.67 14.86
C ALA A 251 22.95 13.86 13.39
N ARG A 252 22.28 13.17 12.45
CA ARG A 252 22.58 13.19 11.01
C ARG A 252 21.67 14.13 10.22
N CYS A 253 20.68 14.75 10.86
CA CYS A 253 19.57 15.45 10.20
C CYS A 253 19.42 16.88 10.69
N ILE A 254 18.71 17.68 9.92
CA ILE A 254 18.12 18.92 10.42
C ILE A 254 16.88 18.54 11.25
N ASN A 255 16.95 18.78 12.56
CA ASN A 255 15.83 18.46 13.45
C ASN A 255 14.75 19.53 13.31
N VAL A 256 13.54 19.08 12.95
CA VAL A 256 12.38 19.96 12.74
C VAL A 256 11.22 19.51 13.61
N ARG A 257 10.41 20.48 14.06
CA ARG A 257 9.19 20.24 14.83
C ARG A 257 7.98 20.90 14.23
N ILE A 258 6.83 20.29 14.42
CA ILE A 258 5.53 20.94 14.21
C ILE A 258 5.20 21.69 15.51
N PRO A 259 4.98 23.02 15.47
CA PRO A 259 4.66 23.77 16.68
C PRO A 259 3.29 23.35 17.21
N MET A 260 3.29 22.78 18.41
CA MET A 260 2.06 22.34 19.10
C MET A 260 1.48 23.47 19.96
N ARG A 261 0.17 23.41 20.21
CA ARG A 261 -0.57 24.36 21.06
C ARG A 261 -1.34 23.64 22.16
N ASN A 262 -1.81 24.38 23.14
CA ASN A 262 -2.70 23.91 24.20
C ASN A 262 -2.13 22.75 25.06
N GLY A 263 -0.80 22.64 25.16
CA GLY A 263 -0.15 21.59 25.95
C GLY A 263 -0.18 20.20 25.34
N VAL A 264 -0.50 20.08 24.05
CA VAL A 264 -0.40 18.80 23.32
C VAL A 264 1.07 18.53 23.01
N ASP A 265 1.56 17.33 23.34
CA ASP A 265 2.97 16.98 23.20
C ASP A 265 3.36 16.63 21.75
N SER A 266 2.50 15.87 21.06
CA SER A 266 2.76 15.37 19.71
C SER A 266 1.47 14.99 18.98
N LEU A 267 1.60 14.66 17.69
CA LEU A 267 0.55 14.08 16.86
C LEU A 267 0.85 12.61 16.59
N ASN A 268 -0.20 11.84 16.27
CA ASN A 268 0.00 10.54 15.61
C ASN A 268 0.92 10.72 14.40
N VAL A 269 1.83 9.78 14.16
CA VAL A 269 2.88 9.89 13.16
C VAL A 269 2.35 10.11 11.73
N GLY A 270 1.23 9.48 11.37
CA GLY A 270 0.59 9.69 10.05
C GLY A 270 0.06 11.12 9.88
N HIS A 271 -0.50 11.72 10.94
CA HIS A 271 -0.93 13.12 10.94
C HIS A 271 0.25 14.08 10.92
N ALA A 272 1.33 13.75 11.64
CA ALA A 272 2.56 14.52 11.63
C ALA A 272 3.19 14.57 10.23
N VAL A 273 3.23 13.43 9.52
CA VAL A 273 3.67 13.35 8.12
C VAL A 273 2.78 14.21 7.22
N ALA A 274 1.45 14.18 7.41
CA ALA A 274 0.54 15.02 6.63
C ALA A 274 0.83 16.50 6.82
N ALA A 275 0.97 16.95 8.06
CA ALA A 275 1.26 18.35 8.37
C ALA A 275 2.62 18.80 7.81
N ALA A 276 3.63 17.92 7.83
CA ALA A 276 4.95 18.22 7.32
C ALA A 276 5.02 18.25 5.78
N LEU A 277 4.28 17.39 5.08
CA LEU A 277 4.30 17.30 3.62
C LEU A 277 3.38 18.30 2.91
N ALA A 278 2.35 18.81 3.59
CA ALA A 278 1.35 19.72 3.02
C ALA A 278 1.83 21.17 2.83
N ARG A 279 3.14 21.40 2.89
CA ARG A 279 3.81 22.70 2.85
C ARG A 279 4.20 23.09 1.45
#